data_3cff072fe193d24089c96560bae53518
#
_entry.id   3cff072fe193d24089c96560bae53518
#
_cell.length_a   1.000
_cell.length_b   1.000
_cell.length_c   1.000
_cell.angle_alpha   90.00
_cell.angle_beta   90.00
_cell.angle_gamma   90.00
#
_symmetry.space_group_name_H-M   'P 1'
#
loop_
_entity.id
_entity.type
_entity.pdbx_description
1 polymer ?
#
loop_
_entity_poly.entity_id
_entity_poly.type
_entity_poly.pdbx_seq_one_letter_code
_entity_poly.pdbx_strand_id
1 'polypeptide(L)'
;MRHILVALAWLAAVVLIALGAAGLLAGLDTPATAGSRPWLTARDDAPVTAQLDSITADLVTVSERLDELGVQARGALSALVANDPSRAAAALDAGDALIADITTRSAAIEKALAAVPLIGTTAAEYRLSPAVRARHARLTAALVDTRGLEGAWASLAIGSAAATRLSNLLAAHDEAVVAAAKQGREAEYAKGLEVLAGAAAAITDARHLRDQLAKTVDVATLDQWLERSGGYDVALRDLYTALDKSGGKINNTVRTAMAAEEKAKDRLPPDTRSLVIIMAEIGRGGMNSAVISIEEARGQLAEALAEPTASPAP
;
A
#
# COMPACT_ATOMS: atom_id res chain seq x y z
N MET A 1 -4.02 18.96 23.41
CA MET A 1 -3.23 19.98 22.68
C MET A 1 -1.75 20.05 23.11
N ARG A 2 -1.44 20.03 24.43
CA ARG A 2 -0.04 20.17 24.92
C ARG A 2 0.91 19.03 24.44
N HIS A 3 0.44 17.79 24.31
CA HIS A 3 1.25 16.66 23.85
C HIS A 3 1.56 16.70 22.34
N ILE A 4 0.66 17.27 21.52
CA ILE A 4 0.87 17.43 20.08
C ILE A 4 1.92 18.49 19.80
N LEU A 5 1.92 19.58 20.54
CA LEU A 5 2.94 20.65 20.43
C LEU A 5 4.33 20.16 20.85
N VAL A 6 4.40 19.31 21.90
CA VAL A 6 5.66 18.70 22.33
C VAL A 6 6.19 17.71 21.28
N ALA A 7 5.33 16.89 20.67
CA ALA A 7 5.71 15.97 19.61
C ALA A 7 6.21 16.69 18.35
N LEU A 8 5.55 17.79 17.95
CA LEU A 8 5.98 18.64 16.84
C LEU A 8 7.32 19.35 17.12
N ALA A 9 7.53 19.82 18.34
CA ALA A 9 8.80 20.42 18.73
C ALA A 9 9.95 19.40 18.74
N TRP A 10 9.70 18.17 19.17
CA TRP A 10 10.67 17.07 19.10
C TRP A 10 10.98 16.66 17.66
N LEU A 11 9.98 16.59 16.79
CA LEU A 11 10.17 16.30 15.37
C LEU A 11 11.01 17.39 14.67
N ALA A 12 10.72 18.64 14.95
CA ALA A 12 11.51 19.78 14.44
C ALA A 12 12.96 19.75 14.94
N ALA A 13 13.17 19.40 16.22
CA ALA A 13 14.51 19.29 16.78
C ALA A 13 15.31 18.13 16.14
N VAL A 14 14.70 16.99 15.89
CA VAL A 14 15.33 15.84 15.21
C VAL A 14 15.72 16.20 13.78
N VAL A 15 14.84 16.89 13.04
CA VAL A 15 15.12 17.36 11.67
C VAL A 15 16.26 18.36 11.67
N LEU A 16 16.30 19.31 12.61
CA LEU A 16 17.38 20.29 12.72
C LEU A 16 18.73 19.64 13.09
N ILE A 17 18.74 18.63 13.95
CA ILE A 17 19.95 17.88 14.32
C ILE A 17 20.45 17.05 13.12
N ALA A 18 19.54 16.41 12.37
CA ALA A 18 19.90 15.65 11.17
C ALA A 18 20.48 16.54 10.07
N LEU A 19 19.90 17.73 9.84
CA LEU A 19 20.42 18.73 8.90
C LEU A 19 21.75 19.32 9.37
N GLY A 20 21.93 19.59 10.67
CA GLY A 20 23.17 20.09 11.24
C GLY A 20 24.32 19.10 11.20
N ALA A 21 24.04 17.81 11.45
CA ALA A 21 25.04 16.75 11.39
C ALA A 21 25.54 16.47 9.97
N ALA A 22 24.64 16.51 8.96
CA ALA A 22 25.01 16.39 7.55
C ALA A 22 25.90 17.55 7.08
N GLY A 23 25.62 18.77 7.53
CA GLY A 23 26.44 19.95 7.21
C GLY A 23 27.83 19.93 7.87
N LEU A 24 27.94 19.40 9.10
CA LEU A 24 29.22 19.27 9.81
C LEU A 24 30.14 18.19 9.20
N LEU A 25 29.58 17.05 8.77
CA LEU A 25 30.34 15.99 8.11
C LEU A 25 30.84 16.42 6.73
N ALA A 26 30.06 17.20 5.97
CA ALA A 26 30.51 17.76 4.70
C ALA A 26 31.62 18.83 4.84
N GLY A 27 31.71 19.47 6.01
CA GLY A 27 32.74 20.51 6.29
C GLY A 27 34.06 19.97 6.82
N LEU A 28 34.10 18.71 7.33
CA LEU A 28 35.32 18.14 7.94
C LEU A 28 36.20 17.34 6.97
N ASP A 29 35.73 17.08 5.75
CA ASP A 29 36.43 16.24 4.76
C ASP A 29 37.06 17.04 3.61
N THR A 30 37.74 18.14 3.93
CA THR A 30 38.63 18.75 2.96
C THR A 30 40.08 18.53 3.35
N PRO A 31 40.75 17.47 2.88
CA PRO A 31 42.20 17.44 2.89
C PRO A 31 42.68 18.57 1.96
N ALA A 32 43.38 19.54 2.54
CA ALA A 32 43.85 20.76 1.91
C ALA A 32 44.88 20.57 0.76
N THR A 33 44.93 19.39 0.14
CA THR A 33 46.05 19.09 -0.78
C THR A 33 45.66 18.58 -2.20
N ALA A 34 44.41 18.24 -2.47
CA ALA A 34 44.04 17.73 -3.82
C ALA A 34 43.12 18.69 -4.63
N GLY A 35 42.53 19.71 -4.01
CA GLY A 35 41.48 20.54 -4.64
C GLY A 35 41.96 21.79 -5.35
N SER A 36 43.26 22.12 -5.32
CA SER A 36 43.72 23.47 -5.67
C SER A 36 44.15 23.68 -7.13
N ARG A 37 43.88 22.75 -8.04
CA ARG A 37 44.22 22.89 -9.45
C ARG A 37 43.08 22.54 -10.38
N PRO A 38 42.03 23.39 -10.51
CA PRO A 38 40.83 23.12 -11.34
C PRO A 38 41.18 22.79 -12.80
N TRP A 39 42.32 23.29 -13.30
CA TRP A 39 42.77 23.07 -14.68
C TRP A 39 43.25 21.64 -14.93
N LEU A 40 43.62 20.85 -13.87
CA LEU A 40 44.02 19.45 -14.03
C LEU A 40 42.82 18.53 -14.21
N THR A 41 41.68 18.88 -13.61
CA THR A 41 40.45 18.05 -13.69
C THR A 41 39.50 18.52 -14.80
N ALA A 42 39.55 19.77 -15.18
CA ALA A 42 38.60 20.41 -16.13
C ALA A 42 38.44 19.63 -17.45
N ARG A 43 39.51 19.01 -17.95
CA ARG A 43 39.48 18.24 -19.18
C ARG A 43 38.69 16.95 -19.06
N ASP A 44 38.82 16.26 -17.92
CA ASP A 44 38.16 14.99 -17.66
C ASP A 44 36.77 15.21 -17.02
N ASP A 45 36.57 16.30 -16.29
CA ASP A 45 35.29 16.68 -15.72
C ASP A 45 34.22 16.98 -16.78
N ALA A 46 34.59 17.68 -17.87
CA ALA A 46 33.62 18.13 -18.86
C ALA A 46 32.78 17.00 -19.47
N PRO A 47 33.37 15.91 -20.02
CA PRO A 47 32.57 14.80 -20.57
C PRO A 47 31.80 14.05 -19.49
N VAL A 48 32.36 13.90 -18.28
CA VAL A 48 31.68 13.24 -17.15
C VAL A 48 30.49 14.07 -16.69
N THR A 49 30.64 15.40 -16.59
CA THR A 49 29.55 16.30 -16.22
C THR A 49 28.42 16.23 -17.25
N ALA A 50 28.71 16.25 -18.53
CA ALA A 50 27.70 16.13 -19.59
C ALA A 50 26.92 14.79 -19.49
N GLN A 51 27.61 13.70 -19.18
CA GLN A 51 26.96 12.40 -18.95
C GLN A 51 26.10 12.42 -17.68
N LEU A 52 26.57 13.01 -16.58
CA LEU A 52 25.79 13.17 -15.35
C LEU A 52 24.59 14.10 -15.53
N ASP A 53 24.68 15.11 -16.42
CA ASP A 53 23.55 15.99 -16.77
C ASP A 53 22.45 15.18 -17.47
N SER A 54 22.81 14.32 -18.43
CA SER A 54 21.86 13.42 -19.08
C SER A 54 21.20 12.45 -18.08
N ILE A 55 22.00 11.85 -17.19
CA ILE A 55 21.50 10.96 -16.15
C ILE A 55 20.56 11.72 -15.18
N THR A 56 20.87 12.97 -14.86
CA THR A 56 20.00 13.80 -14.02
C THR A 56 18.66 14.06 -14.71
N ALA A 57 18.64 14.32 -16.02
CA ALA A 57 17.40 14.50 -16.78
C ALA A 57 16.55 13.21 -16.80
N ASP A 58 17.19 12.05 -16.94
CA ASP A 58 16.49 10.76 -16.87
C ASP A 58 15.91 10.50 -15.47
N LEU A 59 16.65 10.85 -14.40
CA LEU A 59 16.15 10.76 -13.03
C LEU A 59 15.01 11.73 -12.73
N VAL A 60 15.01 12.93 -13.31
CA VAL A 60 13.87 13.85 -13.25
C VAL A 60 12.62 13.20 -13.83
N THR A 61 12.76 12.53 -14.99
CA THR A 61 11.64 11.77 -15.59
C THR A 61 11.16 10.64 -14.68
N VAL A 62 12.07 9.92 -14.02
CA VAL A 62 11.69 8.90 -13.02
C VAL A 62 10.94 9.53 -11.85
N SER A 63 11.37 10.70 -11.37
CA SER A 63 10.68 11.45 -10.31
C SER A 63 9.25 11.83 -10.70
N GLU A 64 9.04 12.32 -11.94
CA GLU A 64 7.71 12.62 -12.46
C GLU A 64 6.81 11.37 -12.51
N ARG A 65 7.35 10.23 -12.94
CA ARG A 65 6.61 8.96 -12.93
C ARG A 65 6.29 8.46 -11.53
N LEU A 66 7.17 8.72 -10.55
CA LEU A 66 6.91 8.43 -9.14
C LEU A 66 5.79 9.30 -8.56
N ASP A 67 5.73 10.58 -8.95
CA ASP A 67 4.62 11.47 -8.57
C ASP A 67 3.28 10.93 -9.10
N GLU A 68 3.24 10.51 -10.36
CA GLU A 68 2.07 9.88 -10.98
C GLU A 68 1.71 8.57 -10.25
N LEU A 69 2.70 7.71 -9.94
CA LEU A 69 2.49 6.47 -9.21
C LEU A 69 1.89 6.73 -7.81
N GLY A 70 2.39 7.72 -7.10
CA GLY A 70 1.84 8.15 -5.81
C GLY A 70 0.36 8.57 -5.91
N VAL A 71 -0.02 9.26 -6.99
CA VAL A 71 -1.43 9.59 -7.27
C VAL A 71 -2.26 8.32 -7.47
N GLN A 72 -1.78 7.35 -8.26
CA GLN A 72 -2.49 6.09 -8.49
C GLN A 72 -2.61 5.27 -7.20
N ALA A 73 -1.56 5.19 -6.41
CA ALA A 73 -1.56 4.47 -5.14
C ALA A 73 -2.61 5.01 -4.15
N ARG A 74 -2.64 6.33 -3.97
CA ARG A 74 -3.67 6.99 -3.15
C ARG A 74 -5.07 6.85 -3.76
N GLY A 75 -5.17 6.91 -5.08
CA GLY A 75 -6.42 6.72 -5.82
C GLY A 75 -7.01 5.33 -5.61
N ALA A 76 -6.19 4.28 -5.71
CA ALA A 76 -6.60 2.90 -5.47
C ALA A 76 -7.09 2.72 -4.02
N LEU A 77 -6.32 3.20 -3.03
CA LEU A 77 -6.71 3.11 -1.62
C LEU A 77 -8.01 3.86 -1.32
N SER A 78 -8.17 5.07 -1.86
CA SER A 78 -9.39 5.87 -1.71
C SER A 78 -10.61 5.19 -2.33
N ALA A 79 -10.45 4.59 -3.51
CA ALA A 79 -11.51 3.86 -4.21
C ALA A 79 -11.96 2.62 -3.42
N LEU A 80 -11.03 1.90 -2.80
CA LEU A 80 -11.36 0.76 -1.92
C LEU A 80 -12.18 1.19 -0.70
N VAL A 81 -11.78 2.28 -0.05
CA VAL A 81 -12.53 2.81 1.11
C VAL A 81 -13.93 3.28 0.69
N ALA A 82 -14.06 3.81 -0.54
CA ALA A 82 -15.35 4.21 -1.12
C ALA A 82 -16.17 3.02 -1.66
N ASN A 83 -15.65 1.79 -1.60
CA ASN A 83 -16.23 0.57 -2.18
C ASN A 83 -16.51 0.71 -3.69
N ASP A 84 -15.54 1.31 -4.42
CA ASP A 84 -15.53 1.47 -5.87
C ASP A 84 -14.45 0.58 -6.51
N PRO A 85 -14.74 -0.71 -6.76
CA PRO A 85 -13.77 -1.66 -7.32
C PRO A 85 -13.32 -1.28 -8.74
N SER A 86 -14.18 -0.64 -9.52
CA SER A 86 -13.85 -0.24 -10.89
C SER A 86 -12.78 0.84 -10.91
N ARG A 87 -12.93 1.84 -10.05
CA ARG A 87 -11.94 2.91 -9.91
C ARG A 87 -10.64 2.39 -9.28
N ALA A 88 -10.73 1.45 -8.34
CA ALA A 88 -9.55 0.81 -7.78
C ALA A 88 -8.78 0.03 -8.84
N ALA A 89 -9.46 -0.79 -9.66
CA ALA A 89 -8.83 -1.53 -10.76
C ALA A 89 -8.18 -0.60 -11.78
N ALA A 90 -8.87 0.46 -12.22
CA ALA A 90 -8.31 1.43 -13.16
C ALA A 90 -7.03 2.11 -12.63
N ALA A 91 -6.99 2.45 -11.34
CA ALA A 91 -5.81 3.03 -10.71
C ALA A 91 -4.65 2.02 -10.63
N LEU A 92 -4.95 0.75 -10.37
CA LEU A 92 -3.94 -0.31 -10.34
C LEU A 92 -3.36 -0.58 -11.74
N ASP A 93 -4.21 -0.70 -12.76
CA ASP A 93 -3.75 -0.90 -14.15
C ASP A 93 -2.85 0.25 -14.63
N ALA A 94 -3.22 1.50 -14.29
CA ALA A 94 -2.40 2.66 -14.60
C ALA A 94 -1.04 2.62 -13.86
N GLY A 95 -1.04 2.20 -12.61
CA GLY A 95 0.16 2.08 -11.80
C GLY A 95 1.08 0.94 -12.25
N ASP A 96 0.55 -0.18 -12.74
CA ASP A 96 1.34 -1.27 -13.33
C ASP A 96 2.19 -0.78 -14.51
N ALA A 97 1.61 0.05 -15.38
CA ALA A 97 2.34 0.65 -16.49
C ALA A 97 3.44 1.61 -16.01
N LEU A 98 3.16 2.40 -14.96
CA LEU A 98 4.14 3.32 -14.37
C LEU A 98 5.31 2.56 -13.71
N ILE A 99 5.03 1.50 -12.96
CA ILE A 99 6.07 0.67 -12.33
C ILE A 99 6.98 0.03 -13.38
N ALA A 100 6.43 -0.48 -14.48
CA ALA A 100 7.22 -1.05 -15.57
C ALA A 100 8.13 0.00 -16.23
N ASP A 101 7.64 1.22 -16.45
CA ASP A 101 8.44 2.33 -17.00
C ASP A 101 9.53 2.76 -16.01
N ILE A 102 9.20 2.97 -14.73
CA ILE A 102 10.16 3.31 -13.66
C ILE A 102 11.27 2.27 -13.56
N THR A 103 10.92 0.99 -13.50
CA THR A 103 11.89 -0.12 -13.39
C THR A 103 12.82 -0.15 -14.59
N THR A 104 12.27 0.01 -15.79
CA THR A 104 13.05 0.02 -17.04
C THR A 104 14.02 1.20 -17.08
N ARG A 105 13.57 2.40 -16.75
CA ARG A 105 14.39 3.61 -16.70
C ARG A 105 15.45 3.54 -15.62
N SER A 106 15.09 3.08 -14.41
CA SER A 106 16.02 2.92 -13.29
C SER A 106 17.16 1.97 -13.66
N ALA A 107 16.87 0.84 -14.33
CA ALA A 107 17.89 -0.08 -14.81
C ALA A 107 18.79 0.55 -15.88
N ALA A 108 18.24 1.35 -16.80
CA ALA A 108 19.03 2.07 -17.80
C ALA A 108 19.95 3.12 -17.15
N ILE A 109 19.45 3.87 -16.15
CA ILE A 109 20.22 4.84 -15.38
C ILE A 109 21.33 4.15 -14.57
N GLU A 110 21.05 3.03 -13.92
CA GLU A 110 22.05 2.24 -13.20
C GLU A 110 23.20 1.83 -14.11
N LYS A 111 22.87 1.34 -15.29
CA LYS A 111 23.83 1.00 -16.32
C LYS A 111 24.64 2.22 -16.79
N ALA A 112 23.98 3.37 -16.98
CA ALA A 112 24.64 4.61 -17.40
C ALA A 112 25.59 5.14 -16.31
N LEU A 113 25.19 5.09 -15.03
CA LEU A 113 26.04 5.44 -13.87
C LEU A 113 27.26 4.53 -13.78
N ALA A 114 27.09 3.21 -13.95
CA ALA A 114 28.20 2.26 -13.94
C ALA A 114 29.18 2.46 -15.12
N ALA A 115 28.71 3.04 -16.21
CA ALA A 115 29.52 3.33 -17.40
C ALA A 115 30.22 4.70 -17.35
N VAL A 116 30.07 5.49 -16.28
CA VAL A 116 30.72 6.81 -16.16
C VAL A 116 32.23 6.62 -16.11
N PRO A 117 32.99 7.28 -17.02
CA PRO A 117 34.45 7.09 -17.11
C PRO A 117 35.18 7.45 -15.82
N LEU A 118 36.23 6.74 -15.53
CA LEU A 118 37.11 6.93 -14.38
C LEU A 118 36.51 6.60 -13.01
N ILE A 119 35.20 6.68 -12.83
CA ILE A 119 34.54 6.33 -11.57
C ILE A 119 34.85 4.86 -11.21
N GLY A 120 35.14 4.60 -9.93
CA GLY A 120 35.53 3.28 -9.44
C GLY A 120 37.00 2.91 -9.68
N THR A 121 37.78 3.78 -10.28
CA THR A 121 39.23 3.62 -10.47
C THR A 121 40.01 4.51 -9.53
N THR A 122 41.27 4.14 -9.22
CA THR A 122 42.18 4.99 -8.46
C THR A 122 42.50 6.31 -9.16
N ALA A 123 42.33 6.37 -10.49
CA ALA A 123 42.52 7.58 -11.28
C ALA A 123 41.45 8.65 -11.00
N ALA A 124 40.26 8.27 -10.53
CA ALA A 124 39.18 9.20 -10.21
C ALA A 124 39.61 10.24 -9.17
N GLU A 125 40.45 9.84 -8.20
CA GLU A 125 40.89 10.73 -7.11
C GLU A 125 41.72 11.91 -7.60
N TYR A 126 42.46 11.72 -8.71
CA TYR A 126 43.41 12.69 -9.24
C TYR A 126 42.90 13.40 -10.49
N ARG A 127 41.99 12.78 -11.25
CA ARG A 127 41.54 13.25 -12.57
C ARG A 127 40.14 13.83 -12.56
N LEU A 128 39.30 13.51 -11.56
CA LEU A 128 37.97 14.08 -11.40
C LEU A 128 37.91 14.98 -10.16
N SER A 129 37.22 16.10 -10.29
CA SER A 129 36.99 17.00 -9.17
C SER A 129 36.14 16.33 -8.08
N PRO A 130 36.30 16.73 -6.81
CA PRO A 130 35.45 16.26 -5.73
C PRO A 130 33.96 16.49 -5.99
N ALA A 131 33.61 17.60 -6.65
CA ALA A 131 32.21 17.93 -7.01
C ALA A 131 31.60 16.93 -7.95
N VAL A 132 32.29 16.51 -9.01
CA VAL A 132 31.85 15.51 -9.98
C VAL A 132 31.66 14.14 -9.30
N ARG A 133 32.62 13.73 -8.48
CA ARG A 133 32.54 12.48 -7.73
C ARG A 133 31.37 12.46 -6.73
N ALA A 134 31.19 13.56 -6.00
CA ALA A 134 30.07 13.71 -5.07
C ALA A 134 28.72 13.70 -5.78
N ARG A 135 28.63 14.36 -6.97
CA ARG A 135 27.42 14.30 -7.78
C ARG A 135 27.09 12.88 -8.24
N HIS A 136 28.08 12.13 -8.76
CA HIS A 136 27.88 10.74 -9.13
C HIS A 136 27.38 9.90 -7.95
N ALA A 137 28.01 10.05 -6.78
CA ALA A 137 27.63 9.31 -5.57
C ALA A 137 26.17 9.63 -5.15
N ARG A 138 25.75 10.90 -5.22
CA ARG A 138 24.37 11.29 -4.93
C ARG A 138 23.36 10.67 -5.90
N LEU A 139 23.63 10.74 -7.21
CA LEU A 139 22.76 10.16 -8.23
C LEU A 139 22.66 8.62 -8.06
N THR A 140 23.76 7.98 -7.67
CA THR A 140 23.78 6.54 -7.36
C THR A 140 22.95 6.22 -6.11
N ALA A 141 23.06 7.05 -5.07
CA ALA A 141 22.27 6.88 -3.85
C ALA A 141 20.77 7.07 -4.12
N ALA A 142 20.40 8.12 -4.87
CA ALA A 142 19.02 8.38 -5.26
C ALA A 142 18.35 7.20 -5.97
N LEU A 143 19.11 6.45 -6.77
CA LEU A 143 18.59 5.29 -7.49
C LEU A 143 18.31 4.09 -6.57
N VAL A 144 19.00 3.99 -5.41
CA VAL A 144 18.75 2.91 -4.44
C VAL A 144 17.33 2.97 -3.92
N ASP A 145 16.79 4.16 -3.74
CA ASP A 145 15.46 4.38 -3.17
C ASP A 145 14.32 3.96 -4.12
N THR A 146 14.62 3.81 -5.42
CA THR A 146 13.66 3.22 -6.38
C THR A 146 13.58 1.69 -6.29
N ARG A 147 14.56 1.05 -5.63
CA ARG A 147 14.55 -0.39 -5.41
C ARG A 147 13.48 -0.74 -4.38
N GLY A 148 12.68 -1.73 -4.65
CA GLY A 148 11.58 -2.12 -3.76
C GLY A 148 10.22 -1.51 -4.09
N LEU A 149 10.14 -0.52 -4.98
CA LEU A 149 8.87 0.05 -5.45
C LEU A 149 7.97 -1.00 -6.10
N GLU A 150 8.55 -1.91 -6.88
CA GLU A 150 7.82 -3.03 -7.48
C GLU A 150 7.17 -3.91 -6.41
N GLY A 151 7.91 -4.24 -5.33
CA GLY A 151 7.39 -5.00 -4.21
C GLY A 151 6.31 -4.26 -3.43
N ALA A 152 6.49 -2.95 -3.21
CA ALA A 152 5.49 -2.11 -2.56
C ALA A 152 4.21 -2.05 -3.42
N TRP A 153 4.34 -1.81 -4.72
CA TRP A 153 3.20 -1.79 -5.63
C TRP A 153 2.49 -3.14 -5.70
N ALA A 154 3.22 -4.24 -5.84
CA ALA A 154 2.65 -5.59 -5.83
C ALA A 154 1.87 -5.87 -4.54
N SER A 155 2.37 -5.41 -3.39
CA SER A 155 1.67 -5.53 -2.10
C SER A 155 0.37 -4.75 -2.08
N LEU A 156 0.35 -3.53 -2.66
CA LEU A 156 -0.87 -2.72 -2.82
C LEU A 156 -1.88 -3.42 -3.73
N ALA A 157 -1.45 -3.95 -4.88
CA ALA A 157 -2.30 -4.63 -5.84
C ALA A 157 -2.92 -5.92 -5.25
N ILE A 158 -2.11 -6.75 -4.58
CA ILE A 158 -2.58 -7.97 -3.91
C ILE A 158 -3.57 -7.63 -2.80
N GLY A 159 -3.26 -6.65 -1.96
CA GLY A 159 -4.15 -6.19 -0.89
C GLY A 159 -5.48 -5.66 -1.43
N SER A 160 -5.44 -4.88 -2.52
CA SER A 160 -6.61 -4.35 -3.19
C SER A 160 -7.50 -5.45 -3.79
N ALA A 161 -6.91 -6.42 -4.47
CA ALA A 161 -7.63 -7.58 -5.00
C ALA A 161 -8.30 -8.40 -3.89
N ALA A 162 -7.59 -8.61 -2.78
CA ALA A 162 -8.12 -9.30 -1.62
C ALA A 162 -9.30 -8.54 -0.97
N ALA A 163 -9.18 -7.23 -0.80
CA ALA A 163 -10.24 -6.38 -0.26
C ALA A 163 -11.48 -6.39 -1.16
N THR A 164 -11.31 -6.26 -2.48
CA THR A 164 -12.41 -6.34 -3.46
C THR A 164 -13.09 -7.69 -3.41
N ARG A 165 -12.32 -8.80 -3.39
CA ARG A 165 -12.88 -10.14 -3.29
C ARG A 165 -13.67 -10.34 -2.00
N LEU A 166 -13.14 -9.85 -0.87
CA LEU A 166 -13.84 -9.90 0.41
C LEU A 166 -15.16 -9.14 0.35
N SER A 167 -15.15 -7.90 -0.16
CA SER A 167 -16.38 -7.10 -0.32
C SER A 167 -17.44 -7.84 -1.14
N ASN A 168 -17.05 -8.47 -2.25
CA ASN A 168 -17.96 -9.24 -3.08
C ASN A 168 -18.53 -10.47 -2.35
N LEU A 169 -17.71 -11.18 -1.57
CA LEU A 169 -18.17 -12.34 -0.79
C LEU A 169 -19.16 -11.92 0.31
N LEU A 170 -18.91 -10.80 0.99
CA LEU A 170 -19.79 -10.29 2.02
C LEU A 170 -21.13 -9.80 1.42
N ALA A 171 -21.08 -9.13 0.27
CA ALA A 171 -22.29 -8.72 -0.45
C ALA A 171 -23.11 -9.93 -0.94
N ALA A 172 -22.47 -10.94 -1.51
CA ALA A 172 -23.13 -12.18 -1.95
C ALA A 172 -23.76 -12.95 -0.77
N HIS A 173 -23.10 -12.96 0.39
CA HIS A 173 -23.67 -13.51 1.62
C HIS A 173 -24.96 -12.78 2.01
N ASP A 174 -24.91 -11.45 2.09
CA ASP A 174 -26.07 -10.62 2.50
C ASP A 174 -27.24 -10.78 1.53
N GLU A 175 -26.97 -10.78 0.22
CA GLU A 175 -27.98 -11.04 -0.82
C GLU A 175 -28.63 -12.42 -0.66
N ALA A 176 -27.84 -13.45 -0.39
CA ALA A 176 -28.34 -14.81 -0.18
C ALA A 176 -29.19 -14.90 1.09
N VAL A 177 -28.79 -14.26 2.19
CA VAL A 177 -29.57 -14.23 3.44
C VAL A 177 -30.91 -13.49 3.23
N VAL A 178 -30.89 -12.35 2.56
CA VAL A 178 -32.12 -11.59 2.22
C VAL A 178 -33.06 -12.42 1.32
N ALA A 179 -32.52 -13.10 0.32
CA ALA A 179 -33.28 -13.97 -0.56
C ALA A 179 -33.88 -15.17 0.21
N ALA A 180 -33.11 -15.79 1.07
CA ALA A 180 -33.59 -16.89 1.93
C ALA A 180 -34.70 -16.42 2.88
N ALA A 181 -34.55 -15.24 3.46
CA ALA A 181 -35.58 -14.64 4.32
C ALA A 181 -36.89 -14.35 3.56
N LYS A 182 -36.80 -13.98 2.27
CA LYS A 182 -37.97 -13.86 1.39
C LYS A 182 -38.66 -15.20 1.19
N GLN A 183 -37.92 -16.28 0.84
CA GLN A 183 -38.47 -17.62 0.69
C GLN A 183 -39.12 -18.12 1.99
N GLY A 184 -38.49 -17.82 3.15
CA GLY A 184 -39.06 -18.16 4.46
C GLY A 184 -40.41 -17.49 4.73
N ARG A 185 -40.59 -16.22 4.34
CA ARG A 185 -41.89 -15.50 4.44
C ARG A 185 -42.95 -16.08 3.51
N GLU A 186 -42.56 -16.63 2.39
CA GLU A 186 -43.43 -17.28 1.41
C GLU A 186 -43.71 -18.74 1.78
N ALA A 187 -43.23 -19.22 2.94
CA ALA A 187 -43.30 -20.60 3.42
C ALA A 187 -42.61 -21.63 2.48
N GLU A 188 -41.70 -21.19 1.62
CA GLU A 188 -40.89 -22.00 0.72
C GLU A 188 -39.57 -22.42 1.38
N TYR A 189 -39.66 -23.11 2.53
CA TYR A 189 -38.50 -23.39 3.39
C TYR A 189 -37.39 -24.18 2.70
N ALA A 190 -37.74 -25.16 1.87
CA ALA A 190 -36.78 -25.97 1.11
C ALA A 190 -35.96 -25.08 0.13
N LYS A 191 -36.58 -24.12 -0.56
CA LYS A 191 -35.88 -23.17 -1.41
C LYS A 191 -35.02 -22.21 -0.58
N GLY A 192 -35.52 -21.77 0.58
CA GLY A 192 -34.75 -20.97 1.51
C GLY A 192 -33.46 -21.69 1.96
N LEU A 193 -33.51 -22.98 2.24
CA LEU A 193 -32.35 -23.82 2.60
C LEU A 193 -31.33 -23.93 1.44
N GLU A 194 -31.81 -24.05 0.21
CA GLU A 194 -30.95 -24.10 -0.98
C GLU A 194 -30.18 -22.76 -1.14
N VAL A 195 -30.88 -21.64 -0.98
CA VAL A 195 -30.24 -20.29 -1.05
C VAL A 195 -29.23 -20.09 0.10
N LEU A 196 -29.56 -20.54 1.32
CA LEU A 196 -28.65 -20.44 2.47
C LEU A 196 -27.35 -21.26 2.30
N ALA A 197 -27.36 -22.30 1.46
CA ALA A 197 -26.12 -22.99 1.11
C ALA A 197 -25.11 -22.06 0.43
N GLY A 198 -25.60 -21.13 -0.41
CA GLY A 198 -24.76 -20.08 -1.02
C GLY A 198 -24.19 -19.10 0.00
N ALA A 199 -24.99 -18.68 1.00
CA ALA A 199 -24.50 -17.83 2.09
C ALA A 199 -23.38 -18.52 2.88
N ALA A 200 -23.57 -19.79 3.24
CA ALA A 200 -22.56 -20.60 3.95
C ALA A 200 -21.27 -20.77 3.15
N ALA A 201 -21.37 -20.94 1.83
CA ALA A 201 -20.20 -20.99 0.94
C ALA A 201 -19.45 -19.66 0.93
N ALA A 202 -20.16 -18.53 0.82
CA ALA A 202 -19.56 -17.20 0.86
C ALA A 202 -18.81 -16.94 2.19
N ILE A 203 -19.37 -17.33 3.34
CA ILE A 203 -18.69 -17.25 4.64
C ILE A 203 -17.44 -18.12 4.68
N THR A 204 -17.50 -19.34 4.11
CA THR A 204 -16.33 -20.24 4.05
C THR A 204 -15.20 -19.62 3.23
N ASP A 205 -15.52 -19.09 2.06
CA ASP A 205 -14.54 -18.44 1.19
C ASP A 205 -13.97 -17.17 1.83
N ALA A 206 -14.81 -16.39 2.51
CA ALA A 206 -14.37 -15.22 3.26
C ALA A 206 -13.42 -15.58 4.42
N ARG A 207 -13.63 -16.72 5.10
CA ARG A 207 -12.70 -17.25 6.11
C ARG A 207 -11.34 -17.62 5.52
N HIS A 208 -11.31 -18.28 4.36
CA HIS A 208 -10.05 -18.58 3.68
C HIS A 208 -9.29 -17.32 3.30
N LEU A 209 -10.00 -16.31 2.81
CA LEU A 209 -9.38 -15.01 2.48
C LEU A 209 -8.89 -14.29 3.74
N ARG A 210 -9.63 -14.34 4.84
CA ARG A 210 -9.23 -13.82 6.14
C ARG A 210 -7.92 -14.45 6.62
N ASP A 211 -7.74 -15.78 6.47
CA ASP A 211 -6.50 -16.45 6.86
C ASP A 211 -5.29 -15.96 6.06
N GLN A 212 -5.49 -15.54 4.82
CA GLN A 212 -4.46 -14.91 4.00
C GLN A 212 -4.15 -13.50 4.49
N LEU A 213 -5.18 -12.69 4.75
CA LEU A 213 -5.07 -11.31 5.22
C LEU A 213 -4.45 -11.21 6.62
N ALA A 214 -4.74 -12.13 7.52
CA ALA A 214 -4.23 -12.17 8.90
C ALA A 214 -2.70 -12.19 9.00
N LYS A 215 -2.00 -12.48 7.90
CA LYS A 215 -0.53 -12.45 7.84
C LYS A 215 0.03 -11.03 7.77
N THR A 216 -0.77 -10.07 7.35
CA THR A 216 -0.32 -8.70 7.03
C THR A 216 -1.16 -7.59 7.65
N VAL A 217 -2.39 -7.92 8.08
CA VAL A 217 -3.33 -6.93 8.64
C VAL A 217 -4.05 -7.49 9.88
N ASP A 218 -4.53 -6.60 10.75
CA ASP A 218 -5.43 -6.97 11.83
C ASP A 218 -6.80 -7.34 11.26
N VAL A 219 -7.28 -8.53 11.61
CA VAL A 219 -8.54 -9.09 11.12
C VAL A 219 -9.58 -9.30 12.24
N ALA A 220 -9.37 -8.73 13.42
CA ALA A 220 -10.22 -8.97 14.59
C ALA A 220 -11.69 -8.59 14.33
N THR A 221 -11.94 -7.46 13.68
CA THR A 221 -13.30 -7.02 13.33
C THR A 221 -13.94 -7.94 12.29
N LEU A 222 -13.15 -8.39 11.30
CA LEU A 222 -13.61 -9.36 10.30
C LEU A 222 -13.94 -10.71 10.95
N ASP A 223 -13.11 -11.19 11.89
CA ASP A 223 -13.38 -12.42 12.63
C ASP A 223 -14.70 -12.37 13.38
N GLN A 224 -14.96 -11.30 14.11
CA GLN A 224 -16.21 -11.11 14.80
C GLN A 224 -17.41 -11.09 13.85
N TRP A 225 -17.25 -10.43 12.70
CA TRP A 225 -18.31 -10.38 11.70
C TRP A 225 -18.60 -11.79 11.14
N LEU A 226 -17.56 -12.53 10.74
CA LEU A 226 -17.67 -13.88 10.18
C LEU A 226 -18.26 -14.88 11.20
N GLU A 227 -17.91 -14.77 12.49
CA GLU A 227 -18.45 -15.60 13.54
C GLU A 227 -19.94 -15.35 13.73
N ARG A 228 -20.34 -14.08 13.83
CA ARG A 228 -21.73 -13.67 14.08
C ARG A 228 -22.63 -14.01 12.89
N SER A 229 -22.21 -13.68 11.68
CA SER A 229 -22.96 -13.95 10.45
C SER A 229 -23.08 -15.47 10.19
N GLY A 230 -21.98 -16.22 10.32
CA GLY A 230 -22.03 -17.69 10.20
C GLY A 230 -22.87 -18.34 11.29
N GLY A 231 -22.88 -17.80 12.50
CA GLY A 231 -23.77 -18.24 13.58
C GLY A 231 -25.25 -18.01 13.28
N TYR A 232 -25.58 -16.87 12.68
CA TYR A 232 -26.93 -16.56 12.21
C TYR A 232 -27.37 -17.49 11.08
N ASP A 233 -26.50 -17.75 10.09
CA ASP A 233 -26.80 -18.68 8.98
C ASP A 233 -27.15 -20.08 9.49
N VAL A 234 -26.41 -20.57 10.49
CA VAL A 234 -26.70 -21.87 11.12
C VAL A 234 -28.05 -21.86 11.78
N ALA A 235 -28.36 -20.83 12.59
CA ALA A 235 -29.62 -20.74 13.29
C ALA A 235 -30.83 -20.60 12.34
N LEU A 236 -30.68 -19.82 11.27
CA LEU A 236 -31.71 -19.66 10.24
C LEU A 236 -31.94 -20.94 9.45
N ARG A 237 -30.89 -21.67 9.11
CA ARG A 237 -30.96 -23.00 8.46
C ARG A 237 -31.66 -24.01 9.35
N ASP A 238 -31.36 -24.03 10.64
CA ASP A 238 -31.99 -24.95 11.60
C ASP A 238 -33.48 -24.63 11.74
N LEU A 239 -33.84 -23.34 11.76
CA LEU A 239 -35.24 -22.88 11.76
C LEU A 239 -35.98 -23.37 10.50
N TYR A 240 -35.42 -23.13 9.32
CA TYR A 240 -36.08 -23.54 8.06
C TYR A 240 -36.15 -25.06 7.94
N THR A 241 -35.16 -25.79 8.42
CA THR A 241 -35.20 -27.26 8.48
C THR A 241 -36.32 -27.75 9.41
N ALA A 242 -36.52 -27.11 10.56
CA ALA A 242 -37.60 -27.45 11.48
C ALA A 242 -39.00 -27.13 10.92
N LEU A 243 -39.14 -25.98 10.25
CA LEU A 243 -40.39 -25.58 9.59
C LEU A 243 -40.72 -26.47 8.40
N ASP A 244 -39.75 -26.82 7.56
CA ASP A 244 -39.94 -27.74 6.43
C ASP A 244 -40.42 -29.12 6.92
N LYS A 245 -39.73 -29.71 7.88
CA LYS A 245 -40.09 -30.99 8.48
C LYS A 245 -41.48 -31.00 9.17
N SER A 246 -41.91 -29.85 9.70
CA SER A 246 -43.21 -29.72 10.37
C SER A 246 -44.35 -29.34 9.41
N GLY A 247 -44.08 -29.15 8.13
CA GLY A 247 -45.01 -28.57 7.16
C GLY A 247 -45.52 -27.21 7.56
N GLY A 248 -44.63 -26.36 8.12
CA GLY A 248 -44.94 -25.00 8.59
C GLY A 248 -45.67 -24.95 9.94
N LYS A 249 -45.90 -26.09 10.61
CA LYS A 249 -46.61 -26.09 11.91
C LYS A 249 -45.66 -25.80 13.05
N ILE A 250 -46.10 -24.90 13.93
CA ILE A 250 -45.30 -24.48 15.09
C ILE A 250 -45.41 -25.54 16.20
N ASN A 251 -44.36 -26.32 16.35
CA ASN A 251 -44.16 -27.28 17.43
C ASN A 251 -43.01 -26.84 18.37
N ASN A 252 -42.67 -27.67 19.36
CA ASN A 252 -41.58 -27.31 20.29
C ASN A 252 -40.21 -27.20 19.60
N THR A 253 -39.91 -28.02 18.61
CA THR A 253 -38.66 -27.94 17.84
C THR A 253 -38.58 -26.63 17.08
N VAL A 254 -39.67 -26.20 16.43
CA VAL A 254 -39.75 -24.94 15.73
C VAL A 254 -39.58 -23.75 16.70
N ARG A 255 -40.26 -23.80 17.88
CA ARG A 255 -40.12 -22.73 18.90
C ARG A 255 -38.68 -22.60 19.40
N THR A 256 -38.01 -23.73 19.63
CA THR A 256 -36.59 -23.72 20.06
C THR A 256 -35.71 -23.12 18.96
N ALA A 257 -35.92 -23.50 17.70
CA ALA A 257 -35.17 -22.97 16.56
C ALA A 257 -35.45 -21.46 16.34
N MET A 258 -36.71 -20.99 16.52
CA MET A 258 -37.04 -19.57 16.46
C MET A 258 -36.29 -18.77 17.54
N ALA A 259 -36.28 -19.26 18.79
CA ALA A 259 -35.54 -18.59 19.86
C ALA A 259 -34.02 -18.55 19.63
N ALA A 260 -33.47 -19.58 18.98
CA ALA A 260 -32.06 -19.62 18.60
C ALA A 260 -31.76 -18.62 17.48
N GLU A 261 -32.63 -18.53 16.48
CA GLU A 261 -32.51 -17.55 15.37
C GLU A 261 -32.58 -16.12 15.91
N GLU A 262 -33.59 -15.79 16.72
CA GLU A 262 -33.74 -14.48 17.36
C GLU A 262 -32.47 -14.08 18.14
N LYS A 263 -31.97 -14.99 18.97
CA LYS A 263 -30.72 -14.75 19.73
C LYS A 263 -29.50 -14.56 18.83
N ALA A 264 -29.42 -15.28 17.71
CA ALA A 264 -28.32 -15.12 16.75
C ALA A 264 -28.43 -13.80 15.98
N LYS A 265 -29.66 -13.41 15.60
CA LYS A 265 -29.97 -12.15 14.96
C LYS A 265 -29.62 -10.93 15.82
N ASP A 266 -29.89 -10.97 17.12
CA ASP A 266 -29.55 -9.91 18.08
C ASP A 266 -28.03 -9.69 18.21
N ARG A 267 -27.22 -10.66 17.80
CA ARG A 267 -25.76 -10.55 17.79
C ARG A 267 -25.19 -9.98 16.49
N LEU A 268 -26.00 -9.90 15.44
CA LEU A 268 -25.55 -9.31 14.17
C LEU A 268 -25.18 -7.84 14.37
N PRO A 269 -24.20 -7.34 13.61
CA PRO A 269 -23.90 -5.91 13.61
C PRO A 269 -25.15 -5.11 13.21
N PRO A 270 -25.42 -3.97 13.87
CA PRO A 270 -26.65 -3.22 13.67
C PRO A 270 -26.77 -2.57 12.28
N ASP A 271 -25.66 -2.46 11.57
CA ASP A 271 -25.61 -1.83 10.24
C ASP A 271 -24.38 -2.26 9.40
N THR A 272 -24.34 -1.75 8.16
CA THR A 272 -23.25 -1.99 7.21
C THR A 272 -21.94 -1.26 7.55
N ARG A 273 -21.89 -0.45 8.62
CA ARG A 273 -20.67 0.27 9.04
C ARG A 273 -19.55 -0.69 9.39
N SER A 274 -19.89 -1.90 9.83
CA SER A 274 -18.89 -2.95 10.09
C SER A 274 -18.06 -3.27 8.85
N LEU A 275 -18.67 -3.30 7.66
CA LEU A 275 -17.95 -3.52 6.40
C LEU A 275 -16.99 -2.38 6.08
N VAL A 276 -17.42 -1.13 6.30
CA VAL A 276 -16.56 0.05 6.10
C VAL A 276 -15.38 0.02 7.06
N ILE A 277 -15.60 -0.39 8.31
CA ILE A 277 -14.52 -0.53 9.30
C ILE A 277 -13.55 -1.63 8.88
N ILE A 278 -14.04 -2.80 8.47
CA ILE A 278 -13.21 -3.92 7.98
C ILE A 278 -12.36 -3.46 6.79
N MET A 279 -12.96 -2.78 5.80
CA MET A 279 -12.23 -2.28 4.64
C MET A 279 -11.19 -1.22 5.02
N ALA A 280 -11.51 -0.34 5.98
CA ALA A 280 -10.57 0.66 6.49
C ALA A 280 -9.41 0.03 7.27
N GLU A 281 -9.65 -1.06 8.01
CA GLU A 281 -8.59 -1.80 8.72
C GLU A 281 -7.66 -2.51 7.75
N ILE A 282 -8.20 -3.18 6.73
CA ILE A 282 -7.42 -3.78 5.65
C ILE A 282 -6.59 -2.71 4.93
N GLY A 283 -7.18 -1.56 4.63
CA GLY A 283 -6.49 -0.44 3.98
C GLY A 283 -5.36 0.16 4.83
N ARG A 284 -5.55 0.25 6.16
CA ARG A 284 -4.52 0.77 7.07
C ARG A 284 -3.32 -0.15 7.28
N GLY A 285 -3.45 -1.44 6.97
CA GLY A 285 -2.39 -2.43 7.09
C GLY A 285 -1.35 -2.35 5.96
N GLY A 286 -1.08 -3.48 5.31
CA GLY A 286 -0.04 -3.60 4.28
C GLY A 286 -0.18 -2.64 3.09
N MET A 287 -1.41 -2.26 2.71
CA MET A 287 -1.63 -1.32 1.60
C MET A 287 -1.18 0.11 1.94
N ASN A 288 -1.45 0.58 3.14
CA ASN A 288 -0.99 1.91 3.55
C ASN A 288 0.55 1.96 3.70
N SER A 289 1.19 0.89 4.17
CA SER A 289 2.65 0.82 4.21
C SER A 289 3.26 0.86 2.81
N ALA A 290 2.62 0.24 1.83
CA ALA A 290 3.05 0.31 0.44
C ALA A 290 2.95 1.74 -0.12
N VAL A 291 1.86 2.45 0.17
CA VAL A 291 1.70 3.87 -0.21
C VAL A 291 2.78 4.72 0.45
N ILE A 292 3.05 4.50 1.75
CA ILE A 292 4.11 5.22 2.48
C ILE A 292 5.47 4.98 1.83
N SER A 293 5.82 3.73 1.50
CA SER A 293 7.09 3.42 0.84
C SER A 293 7.24 4.11 -0.52
N ILE A 294 6.16 4.22 -1.30
CA ILE A 294 6.16 4.96 -2.56
C ILE A 294 6.39 6.46 -2.32
N GLU A 295 5.73 7.05 -1.32
CA GLU A 295 5.88 8.47 -0.98
C GLU A 295 7.28 8.78 -0.39
N GLU A 296 7.85 7.87 0.38
CA GLU A 296 9.22 7.98 0.90
C GLU A 296 10.23 7.98 -0.25
N ALA A 297 10.13 7.00 -1.16
CA ALA A 297 11.01 6.95 -2.34
C ALA A 297 10.90 8.22 -3.19
N ARG A 298 9.67 8.75 -3.36
CA ARG A 298 9.42 10.01 -4.05
C ARG A 298 10.13 11.19 -3.36
N GLY A 299 9.98 11.29 -2.03
CA GLY A 299 10.62 12.34 -1.23
C GLY A 299 12.14 12.29 -1.31
N GLN A 300 12.73 11.12 -1.18
CA GLN A 300 14.17 10.90 -1.23
C GLN A 300 14.76 11.21 -2.61
N LEU A 301 14.07 10.80 -3.68
CA LEU A 301 14.50 11.13 -5.03
C LEU A 301 14.43 12.63 -5.31
N ALA A 302 13.37 13.31 -4.87
CA ALA A 302 13.23 14.76 -4.99
C ALA A 302 14.33 15.51 -4.23
N GLU A 303 14.68 15.06 -3.02
CA GLU A 303 15.78 15.61 -2.22
C GLU A 303 17.14 15.42 -2.91
N ALA A 304 17.40 14.25 -3.46
CA ALA A 304 18.64 13.95 -4.17
C ALA A 304 18.80 14.78 -5.47
N LEU A 305 17.70 15.13 -6.13
CA LEU A 305 17.66 15.97 -7.32
C LEU A 305 17.73 17.46 -7.01
N ALA A 306 17.36 17.89 -5.80
CA ALA A 306 17.52 19.26 -5.38
C ALA A 306 19.01 19.65 -5.42
N GLU A 307 19.37 20.67 -6.20
CA GLU A 307 20.74 21.16 -6.20
C GLU A 307 21.11 21.62 -4.78
N PRO A 308 22.30 21.25 -4.28
CA PRO A 308 22.76 21.83 -3.03
C PRO A 308 22.81 23.34 -3.24
N THR A 309 21.93 24.08 -2.56
CA THR A 309 22.05 25.53 -2.49
C THR A 309 23.49 25.83 -2.12
N ALA A 310 24.23 26.45 -3.04
CA ALA A 310 25.59 26.85 -2.78
C ALA A 310 25.56 27.67 -1.47
N SER A 311 26.18 27.09 -0.43
CA SER A 311 26.35 27.85 0.83
C SER A 311 27.04 29.15 0.45
N PRO A 312 26.49 30.33 0.78
CA PRO A 312 27.19 31.56 0.50
C PRO A 312 28.58 31.44 1.12
N ALA A 313 29.61 31.57 0.28
CA ALA A 313 30.99 31.60 0.74
C ALA A 313 31.14 32.68 1.82
N PRO A 314 31.84 32.38 2.92
CA PRO A 314 32.07 33.35 4.00
C PRO A 314 32.86 34.56 3.55
#